data_a1ed6f49f287ddacdb92f79678f4680f
#
_entry.id   a1ed6f49f287ddacdb92f79678f4680f
#
_cell.length_a   1.000
_cell.length_b   1.000
_cell.length_c   1.000
_cell.angle_alpha   90.00
_cell.angle_beta   90.00
_cell.angle_gamma   90.00
#
_symmetry.space_group_name_H-M   'P 1'
#
loop_
_entity.id
_entity.type
_entity.pdbx_description
1 polymer ?
#
loop_
_entity_poly.entity_id
_entity_poly.type
_entity_poly.pdbx_seq_one_letter_code
_entity_poly.pdbx_strand_id
1 'polypeptide(L)'
;MSDFIPSQAISRTRAGQEHYVSDIDETGLGAVDAVADESAPASMWGEAWKNLRKRPLFWIAAVIIVIAVLISAFPQLFTSVKPDYCELSHFLGKPEAGHPFGYTFQGCDIYARVIYGARASVSVGVLTTICVVLIGATLGSIAGFLGGWIDAVISRVTDIFFAVPLLLAAIVFMQMFKQYRNIWMVILVLSLFGWTQIARITRGSVMSVKNEEFVTAAKATGASRWRILLSHIIPNSMAPIIVYATVALGSFIVAEASLSFMGIGLPTTDVSWGADISQARLNLREAPMVLFYPAMALALTVLSFITMGDAVREALDPKAKK
;
A
#
# COMPACT_ATOMS: atom_id res chain seq x y z
N MET A 1 41.82 -60.18 -14.35
CA MET A 1 43.13 -59.57 -14.48
C MET A 1 43.24 -59.02 -15.88
N SER A 2 42.99 -57.78 -16.12
CA SER A 2 43.35 -57.04 -17.33
C SER A 2 43.56 -55.61 -16.92
N ASP A 3 44.85 -55.23 -16.91
CA ASP A 3 45.34 -53.93 -16.52
C ASP A 3 44.83 -52.85 -17.48
N PHE A 4 44.04 -51.93 -16.96
CA PHE A 4 43.65 -50.74 -17.70
C PHE A 4 44.71 -49.69 -17.49
N ILE A 5 45.63 -49.54 -18.50
CA ILE A 5 46.63 -48.45 -18.53
C ILE A 5 45.87 -47.21 -19.02
N PRO A 6 45.79 -46.10 -18.23
CA PRO A 6 45.20 -44.89 -18.74
C PRO A 6 46.11 -44.25 -19.78
N SER A 7 45.54 -44.01 -20.94
CA SER A 7 46.19 -43.27 -22.07
C SER A 7 46.64 -41.90 -21.58
N GLN A 8 47.97 -41.69 -21.55
CA GLN A 8 48.57 -40.36 -21.33
C GLN A 8 48.15 -39.45 -22.48
N ALA A 9 47.25 -38.50 -22.19
CA ALA A 9 46.98 -37.40 -23.09
C ALA A 9 48.26 -36.53 -23.21
N ILE A 10 48.94 -36.62 -24.34
CA ILE A 10 50.12 -35.79 -24.64
C ILE A 10 49.64 -34.35 -24.83
N SER A 11 49.70 -33.54 -23.76
CA SER A 11 49.47 -32.12 -23.86
C SER A 11 50.70 -31.46 -24.53
N ARG A 12 50.52 -30.89 -25.72
CA ARG A 12 51.53 -30.08 -26.40
C ARG A 12 51.61 -28.71 -25.71
N THR A 13 52.47 -28.58 -24.70
CA THR A 13 52.82 -27.28 -24.10
C THR A 13 53.82 -26.54 -24.99
N ARG A 14 53.57 -25.24 -25.21
CA ARG A 14 54.58 -24.37 -25.85
C ARG A 14 55.70 -24.09 -24.87
N ALA A 15 56.94 -23.95 -25.37
CA ALA A 15 58.13 -23.64 -24.56
C ALA A 15 57.87 -22.33 -23.77
N GLY A 16 57.92 -22.43 -22.41
CA GLY A 16 57.68 -21.31 -21.51
C GLY A 16 56.35 -21.31 -20.76
N GLN A 17 55.48 -22.33 -20.95
CA GLN A 17 54.26 -22.52 -20.12
C GLN A 17 54.51 -23.59 -19.05
N GLU A 18 54.49 -23.19 -17.78
CA GLU A 18 54.40 -24.12 -16.66
C GLU A 18 52.96 -24.68 -16.59
N HIS A 19 52.86 -26.01 -16.63
CA HIS A 19 51.59 -26.69 -16.45
C HIS A 19 51.30 -26.83 -14.95
N TYR A 20 50.43 -26.02 -14.42
CA TYR A 20 49.96 -26.17 -13.04
C TYR A 20 48.82 -27.17 -13.04
N VAL A 21 49.12 -28.40 -12.63
CA VAL A 21 48.06 -29.42 -12.32
C VAL A 21 47.86 -29.33 -10.83
N SER A 22 46.71 -28.74 -10.40
CA SER A 22 46.32 -28.88 -9.02
C SER A 22 45.81 -30.30 -8.78
N ASP A 23 46.25 -30.92 -7.70
CA ASP A 23 45.69 -32.18 -7.28
C ASP A 23 44.15 -32.02 -7.11
N ILE A 24 43.41 -32.84 -7.85
CA ILE A 24 41.94 -32.89 -7.70
C ILE A 24 41.68 -33.62 -6.39
N ASP A 25 41.38 -32.84 -5.36
CA ASP A 25 40.93 -33.39 -4.10
C ASP A 25 39.51 -33.91 -4.29
N GLU A 26 39.36 -35.21 -4.47
CA GLU A 26 38.07 -35.86 -4.76
C GLU A 26 37.03 -35.61 -3.63
N THR A 27 37.50 -35.23 -2.45
CA THR A 27 36.62 -34.80 -1.35
C THR A 27 35.97 -33.43 -1.58
N GLY A 28 36.58 -32.57 -2.43
CA GLY A 28 36.04 -31.22 -2.73
C GLY A 28 34.80 -31.23 -3.62
N LEU A 29 34.68 -32.20 -4.51
CA LEU A 29 33.53 -32.29 -5.42
C LEU A 29 32.24 -32.77 -4.72
N GLY A 30 32.38 -33.63 -3.74
CA GLY A 30 31.23 -34.05 -2.88
C GLY A 30 30.68 -32.92 -1.98
N ALA A 31 31.52 -31.94 -1.64
CA ALA A 31 31.09 -30.82 -0.79
C ALA A 31 30.32 -29.74 -1.56
N VAL A 32 30.52 -29.59 -2.85
CA VAL A 32 29.78 -28.59 -3.67
C VAL A 32 28.36 -29.07 -3.98
N ASP A 33 28.16 -30.38 -4.14
CA ASP A 33 26.83 -30.96 -4.33
C ASP A 33 26.05 -31.14 -3.00
N ALA A 34 26.76 -31.15 -1.85
CA ALA A 34 26.15 -31.36 -0.53
C ALA A 34 25.49 -30.11 0.06
N VAL A 35 25.64 -28.95 -0.57
CA VAL A 35 24.84 -27.75 -0.23
C VAL A 35 23.62 -27.67 -1.14
N ALA A 36 22.97 -28.80 -1.37
CA ALA A 36 21.57 -28.79 -1.77
C ALA A 36 20.78 -28.32 -0.55
N ASP A 37 20.41 -27.04 -0.55
CA ASP A 37 19.48 -26.46 0.40
C ASP A 37 18.18 -27.26 0.28
N GLU A 38 18.01 -28.31 1.13
CA GLU A 38 16.80 -29.16 1.21
C GLU A 38 15.57 -28.38 1.72
N SER A 39 15.64 -27.06 1.70
CA SER A 39 14.46 -26.25 1.95
C SER A 39 13.50 -26.44 0.75
N ALA A 40 12.40 -27.15 0.98
CA ALA A 40 11.30 -27.22 0.02
C ALA A 40 11.03 -25.81 -0.53
N PRO A 41 10.76 -25.65 -1.85
CA PRO A 41 10.57 -24.35 -2.46
C PRO A 41 9.47 -23.59 -1.73
N ALA A 42 9.85 -22.72 -0.81
CA ALA A 42 8.93 -21.95 -0.01
C ALA A 42 8.25 -20.94 -0.94
N SER A 43 6.92 -20.92 -0.90
CA SER A 43 6.17 -19.89 -1.61
C SER A 43 6.65 -18.51 -1.19
N MET A 44 6.86 -17.59 -2.15
CA MET A 44 7.24 -16.19 -1.91
C MET A 44 6.38 -15.54 -0.80
N TRP A 45 5.09 -15.82 -0.79
CA TRP A 45 4.14 -15.33 0.21
C TRP A 45 4.34 -15.99 1.58
N GLY A 46 4.70 -17.26 1.62
CA GLY A 46 5.01 -17.97 2.86
C GLY A 46 6.28 -17.44 3.54
N GLU A 47 7.31 -17.16 2.76
CA GLU A 47 8.54 -16.52 3.28
C GLU A 47 8.28 -15.08 3.73
N ALA A 48 7.53 -14.30 2.95
CA ALA A 48 7.14 -12.95 3.33
C ALA A 48 6.39 -12.94 4.67
N TRP A 49 5.42 -13.84 4.86
CA TRP A 49 4.71 -13.98 6.13
C TRP A 49 5.62 -14.38 7.29
N LYS A 50 6.55 -15.32 7.07
CA LYS A 50 7.54 -15.72 8.09
C LYS A 50 8.43 -14.56 8.53
N ASN A 51 8.77 -13.66 7.60
CA ASN A 51 9.58 -12.47 7.87
C ASN A 51 8.75 -11.37 8.55
N LEU A 52 7.51 -11.11 8.10
CA LEU A 52 6.60 -10.12 8.68
C LEU A 52 6.32 -10.38 10.15
N ARG A 53 5.96 -11.63 10.51
CA ARG A 53 5.59 -11.97 11.88
C ARG A 53 6.71 -11.82 12.92
N LYS A 54 7.97 -11.72 12.48
CA LYS A 54 9.12 -11.51 13.36
C LYS A 54 9.33 -10.04 13.72
N ARG A 55 8.66 -9.10 13.05
CA ARG A 55 8.86 -7.66 13.21
C ARG A 55 7.86 -7.07 14.20
N PRO A 56 8.30 -6.47 15.32
CA PRO A 56 7.37 -5.87 16.28
C PRO A 56 6.58 -4.70 15.68
N LEU A 57 7.20 -3.88 14.81
CA LEU A 57 6.54 -2.77 14.14
C LEU A 57 5.37 -3.21 13.26
N PHE A 58 5.47 -4.39 12.63
CA PHE A 58 4.35 -4.97 11.87
C PHE A 58 3.13 -5.21 12.77
N TRP A 59 3.33 -5.79 13.97
CA TRP A 59 2.24 -6.08 14.88
C TRP A 59 1.63 -4.81 15.49
N ILE A 60 2.46 -3.81 15.82
CA ILE A 60 1.98 -2.51 16.31
C ILE A 60 1.10 -1.85 15.25
N ALA A 61 1.59 -1.76 14.00
CA ALA A 61 0.82 -1.20 12.88
C ALA A 61 -0.47 -2.00 12.63
N ALA A 62 -0.38 -3.34 12.63
CA ALA A 62 -1.54 -4.20 12.42
C ALA A 62 -2.62 -4.00 13.48
N VAL A 63 -2.25 -3.93 14.76
CA VAL A 63 -3.19 -3.69 15.87
C VAL A 63 -3.88 -2.34 15.71
N ILE A 64 -3.14 -1.26 15.44
CA ILE A 64 -3.73 0.08 15.26
C ILE A 64 -4.66 0.09 14.04
N ILE A 65 -4.27 -0.53 12.92
CA ILE A 65 -5.12 -0.64 11.71
C ILE A 65 -6.41 -1.41 12.03
N VAL A 66 -6.31 -2.55 12.73
CA VAL A 66 -7.49 -3.33 13.11
C VAL A 66 -8.42 -2.51 14.00
N ILE A 67 -7.88 -1.79 14.99
CA ILE A 67 -8.66 -0.90 15.85
C ILE A 67 -9.34 0.20 15.01
N ALA A 68 -8.61 0.86 14.11
CA ALA A 68 -9.16 1.91 13.25
C ALA A 68 -10.28 1.39 12.34
N VAL A 69 -10.13 0.19 11.78
CA VAL A 69 -11.15 -0.46 10.95
C VAL A 69 -12.38 -0.86 11.79
N LEU A 70 -12.17 -1.41 12.99
CA LEU A 70 -13.28 -1.78 13.90
C LEU A 70 -14.07 -0.54 14.35
N ILE A 71 -13.38 0.54 14.71
CA ILE A 71 -14.00 1.82 15.07
C ILE A 71 -14.79 2.38 13.87
N SER A 72 -14.23 2.33 12.69
CA SER A 72 -14.88 2.79 11.46
C SER A 72 -16.14 1.98 11.13
N ALA A 73 -16.06 0.65 11.24
CA ALA A 73 -17.16 -0.25 10.93
C ALA A 73 -18.28 -0.23 11.99
N PHE A 74 -17.89 -0.25 13.26
CA PHE A 74 -18.78 -0.45 14.41
C PHE A 74 -18.56 0.62 15.51
N PRO A 75 -18.74 1.93 15.22
CA PRO A 75 -18.49 2.99 16.20
C PRO A 75 -19.38 2.85 17.46
N GLN A 76 -20.56 2.26 17.32
CA GLN A 76 -21.50 2.03 18.41
C GLN A 76 -20.98 1.09 19.52
N LEU A 77 -19.96 0.27 19.22
CA LEU A 77 -19.31 -0.59 20.23
C LEU A 77 -18.39 0.21 21.17
N PHE A 78 -17.94 1.39 20.74
CA PHE A 78 -16.97 2.20 21.48
C PHE A 78 -17.61 3.38 22.20
N THR A 79 -18.76 3.87 21.72
CA THR A 79 -19.51 4.95 22.36
C THR A 79 -21.00 4.85 22.08
N SER A 80 -21.81 5.14 23.10
CA SER A 80 -23.27 5.27 22.98
C SER A 80 -23.69 6.71 22.68
N VAL A 81 -22.77 7.68 22.81
CA VAL A 81 -23.03 9.10 22.55
C VAL A 81 -23.04 9.35 21.06
N LYS A 82 -24.04 10.09 20.57
CA LYS A 82 -24.12 10.50 19.17
C LYS A 82 -23.16 11.67 18.91
N PRO A 83 -22.41 11.66 17.79
CA PRO A 83 -21.41 12.68 17.52
C PRO A 83 -22.00 14.06 17.15
N ASP A 84 -23.27 14.10 16.80
CA ASP A 84 -24.06 15.30 16.45
C ASP A 84 -24.87 15.86 17.62
N TYR A 85 -24.85 15.18 18.78
CA TYR A 85 -25.48 15.67 19.99
C TYR A 85 -24.54 16.71 20.65
N CYS A 86 -24.94 17.97 20.60
CA CYS A 86 -24.14 19.10 21.03
C CYS A 86 -25.02 20.04 21.90
N GLU A 87 -24.56 20.35 23.11
CA GLU A 87 -25.20 21.27 24.03
C GLU A 87 -24.27 22.42 24.37
N LEU A 88 -24.67 23.65 24.06
CA LEU A 88 -23.86 24.84 24.33
C LEU A 88 -23.57 25.08 25.82
N SER A 89 -24.33 24.45 26.71
CA SER A 89 -24.03 24.40 28.15
C SER A 89 -22.67 23.76 28.47
N HIS A 90 -22.17 22.87 27.59
CA HIS A 90 -20.87 22.23 27.69
C HIS A 90 -19.78 22.88 26.81
N PHE A 91 -19.92 24.19 26.46
CA PHE A 91 -18.93 24.91 25.66
C PHE A 91 -17.52 24.73 26.22
N LEU A 92 -16.60 24.12 25.43
CA LEU A 92 -15.23 23.78 25.82
C LEU A 92 -15.15 23.07 27.19
N GLY A 93 -16.15 22.27 27.51
CA GLY A 93 -16.25 21.56 28.78
C GLY A 93 -15.06 20.60 28.99
N LYS A 94 -14.61 20.51 30.25
CA LYS A 94 -13.51 19.64 30.64
C LYS A 94 -13.93 18.16 30.58
N PRO A 95 -12.93 17.22 30.50
CA PRO A 95 -13.22 15.80 30.64
C PRO A 95 -13.97 15.48 31.92
N GLU A 96 -15.00 14.61 31.81
CA GLU A 96 -15.81 14.13 32.91
C GLU A 96 -16.23 12.66 32.71
N ALA A 97 -16.90 12.08 33.70
CA ALA A 97 -17.35 10.69 33.63
C ALA A 97 -18.29 10.47 32.43
N GLY A 98 -17.92 9.54 31.54
CA GLY A 98 -18.64 9.27 30.27
C GLY A 98 -18.16 10.10 29.07
N HIS A 99 -17.39 11.18 29.29
CA HIS A 99 -16.88 12.09 28.27
C HIS A 99 -15.37 12.31 28.44
N PRO A 100 -14.53 11.29 28.19
CA PRO A 100 -13.12 11.27 28.60
C PRO A 100 -12.24 12.33 27.92
N PHE A 101 -12.67 12.88 26.76
CA PHE A 101 -11.91 13.91 26.04
C PHE A 101 -12.51 15.31 26.19
N GLY A 102 -13.61 15.46 26.94
CA GLY A 102 -14.34 16.71 27.09
C GLY A 102 -15.11 17.09 25.83
N TYR A 103 -15.37 18.38 25.66
CA TYR A 103 -16.31 18.88 24.67
C TYR A 103 -15.70 19.92 23.73
N THR A 104 -16.25 19.98 22.52
CA THR A 104 -15.89 20.99 21.51
C THR A 104 -16.43 22.37 21.89
N PHE A 105 -16.10 23.40 21.11
CA PHE A 105 -16.68 24.75 21.24
C PHE A 105 -18.20 24.79 20.98
N GLN A 106 -18.75 23.77 20.30
CA GLN A 106 -20.21 23.61 20.14
C GLN A 106 -20.85 22.79 21.27
N GLY A 107 -20.05 22.29 22.22
CA GLY A 107 -20.51 21.39 23.29
C GLY A 107 -20.79 19.95 22.84
N CYS A 108 -20.16 19.52 21.73
CA CYS A 108 -20.22 18.14 21.29
C CYS A 108 -19.14 17.30 21.94
N ASP A 109 -19.42 16.04 22.24
CA ASP A 109 -18.45 15.10 22.81
C ASP A 109 -17.30 14.80 21.84
N ILE A 110 -16.06 15.11 22.23
CA ILE A 110 -14.89 14.92 21.38
C ILE A 110 -14.60 13.44 21.16
N TYR A 111 -14.78 12.59 22.19
CA TYR A 111 -14.53 11.15 22.05
C TYR A 111 -15.49 10.52 21.04
N ALA A 112 -16.78 10.81 21.13
CA ALA A 112 -17.76 10.35 20.16
C ALA A 112 -17.42 10.83 18.73
N ARG A 113 -17.01 12.09 18.57
CA ARG A 113 -16.62 12.64 17.27
C ARG A 113 -15.36 11.97 16.70
N VAL A 114 -14.34 11.70 17.52
CA VAL A 114 -13.15 10.97 17.08
C VAL A 114 -13.50 9.54 16.63
N ILE A 115 -14.36 8.85 17.39
CA ILE A 115 -14.82 7.49 17.05
C ILE A 115 -15.64 7.48 15.75
N TYR A 116 -16.68 8.31 15.65
CA TYR A 116 -17.53 8.35 14.45
C TYR A 116 -16.83 8.96 13.25
N GLY A 117 -15.91 9.91 13.45
CA GLY A 117 -15.09 10.53 12.40
C GLY A 117 -14.18 9.55 11.68
N ALA A 118 -13.76 8.48 12.37
CA ALA A 118 -13.02 7.39 11.75
C ALA A 118 -13.76 6.78 10.56
N ARG A 119 -15.09 6.66 10.65
CA ARG A 119 -15.91 6.06 9.58
C ARG A 119 -15.73 6.80 8.26
N ALA A 120 -15.83 8.11 8.25
CA ALA A 120 -15.69 8.91 7.04
C ALA A 120 -14.23 8.86 6.52
N SER A 121 -13.26 9.18 7.38
CA SER A 121 -11.85 9.29 6.99
C SER A 121 -11.25 7.96 6.53
N VAL A 122 -11.48 6.86 7.27
CA VAL A 122 -10.98 5.53 6.90
C VAL A 122 -11.71 4.97 5.66
N SER A 123 -13.05 5.16 5.58
CA SER A 123 -13.80 4.68 4.41
C SER A 123 -13.35 5.37 3.12
N VAL A 124 -13.12 6.69 3.14
CA VAL A 124 -12.57 7.38 1.97
C VAL A 124 -11.23 6.80 1.58
N GLY A 125 -10.30 6.63 2.54
CA GLY A 125 -8.98 6.05 2.25
C GLY A 125 -9.07 4.66 1.63
N VAL A 126 -9.84 3.76 2.24
CA VAL A 126 -9.99 2.36 1.80
C VAL A 126 -10.67 2.28 0.43
N LEU A 127 -11.83 2.91 0.27
CA LEU A 127 -12.61 2.82 -0.97
C LEU A 127 -11.88 3.50 -2.14
N THR A 128 -11.26 4.65 -1.91
CA THR A 128 -10.42 5.29 -2.92
C THR A 128 -9.28 4.38 -3.34
N THR A 129 -8.57 3.77 -2.39
CA THR A 129 -7.47 2.84 -2.69
C THR A 129 -7.95 1.66 -3.51
N ILE A 130 -9.08 1.05 -3.17
CA ILE A 130 -9.67 -0.06 -3.94
C ILE A 130 -9.95 0.38 -5.38
N CYS A 131 -10.64 1.53 -5.58
CA CYS A 131 -10.93 2.06 -6.89
C CYS A 131 -9.66 2.34 -7.71
N VAL A 132 -8.67 2.99 -7.09
CA VAL A 132 -7.39 3.34 -7.71
C VAL A 132 -6.59 2.08 -8.09
N VAL A 133 -6.58 1.06 -7.23
CA VAL A 133 -5.95 -0.24 -7.54
C VAL A 133 -6.66 -0.93 -8.69
N LEU A 134 -7.98 -1.01 -8.67
CA LEU A 134 -8.74 -1.65 -9.74
C LEU A 134 -8.51 -0.97 -11.08
N ILE A 135 -8.62 0.36 -11.15
CA ILE A 135 -8.40 1.12 -12.39
C ILE A 135 -6.94 1.03 -12.83
N GLY A 136 -6.01 1.36 -11.93
CA GLY A 136 -4.59 1.45 -12.24
C GLY A 136 -3.96 0.10 -12.56
N ALA A 137 -4.27 -0.95 -11.79
CA ALA A 137 -3.76 -2.29 -12.06
C ALA A 137 -4.31 -2.87 -13.36
N THR A 138 -5.58 -2.62 -13.68
CA THR A 138 -6.18 -3.06 -14.95
C THR A 138 -5.52 -2.36 -16.14
N LEU A 139 -5.48 -1.03 -16.13
CA LEU A 139 -4.89 -0.26 -17.23
C LEU A 139 -3.39 -0.51 -17.37
N GLY A 140 -2.66 -0.57 -16.24
CA GLY A 140 -1.24 -0.88 -16.23
C GLY A 140 -0.92 -2.28 -16.73
N SER A 141 -1.74 -3.27 -16.36
CA SER A 141 -1.59 -4.66 -16.85
C SER A 141 -1.84 -4.76 -18.36
N ILE A 142 -2.86 -4.11 -18.87
CA ILE A 142 -3.18 -4.07 -20.31
C ILE A 142 -2.04 -3.41 -21.07
N ALA A 143 -1.56 -2.25 -20.62
CA ALA A 143 -0.46 -1.53 -21.24
C ALA A 143 0.83 -2.35 -21.27
N GLY A 144 1.26 -2.88 -20.12
CA GLY A 144 2.50 -3.67 -20.00
C GLY A 144 2.46 -4.99 -20.76
N PHE A 145 1.30 -5.65 -20.79
CA PHE A 145 1.16 -6.94 -21.44
C PHE A 145 1.05 -6.84 -22.96
N LEU A 146 0.14 -6.01 -23.47
CA LEU A 146 -0.11 -5.88 -24.91
C LEU A 146 1.01 -5.10 -25.60
N GLY A 147 1.51 -4.02 -24.99
CA GLY A 147 2.55 -3.18 -25.59
C GLY A 147 2.06 -2.39 -26.81
N GLY A 148 3.01 -1.95 -27.64
CA GLY A 148 2.74 -1.26 -28.91
C GLY A 148 1.89 0.01 -28.76
N TRP A 149 0.91 0.21 -29.67
CA TRP A 149 0.08 1.41 -29.67
C TRP A 149 -0.85 1.54 -28.46
N ILE A 150 -1.33 0.38 -27.92
CA ILE A 150 -2.20 0.35 -26.72
C ILE A 150 -1.42 0.91 -25.52
N ASP A 151 -0.19 0.45 -25.34
CA ASP A 151 0.70 0.97 -24.32
C ASP A 151 0.97 2.46 -24.49
N ALA A 152 1.24 2.90 -25.72
CA ALA A 152 1.46 4.31 -26.03
C ALA A 152 0.26 5.19 -25.66
N VAL A 153 -0.97 4.77 -26.01
CA VAL A 153 -2.19 5.51 -25.68
C VAL A 153 -2.44 5.57 -24.19
N ILE A 154 -2.42 4.41 -23.50
CA ILE A 154 -2.66 4.36 -22.05
C ILE A 154 -1.60 5.19 -21.30
N SER A 155 -0.33 5.10 -21.71
CA SER A 155 0.75 5.89 -21.10
C SER A 155 0.52 7.39 -21.30
N ARG A 156 0.08 7.85 -22.49
CA ARG A 156 -0.23 9.27 -22.73
C ARG A 156 -1.39 9.77 -21.89
N VAL A 157 -2.47 8.98 -21.78
CA VAL A 157 -3.57 9.31 -20.89
C VAL A 157 -3.10 9.39 -19.44
N THR A 158 -2.30 8.43 -19.01
CA THR A 158 -1.70 8.44 -17.66
C THR A 158 -0.84 9.68 -17.42
N ASP A 159 -0.05 10.11 -18.41
CA ASP A 159 0.80 11.31 -18.33
C ASP A 159 -0.03 12.59 -18.19
N ILE A 160 -1.14 12.71 -18.92
CA ILE A 160 -2.05 13.85 -18.83
C ILE A 160 -2.63 13.98 -17.42
N PHE A 161 -3.17 12.88 -16.86
CA PHE A 161 -3.73 12.90 -15.52
C PHE A 161 -2.67 13.12 -14.44
N PHE A 162 -1.48 12.53 -14.61
CA PHE A 162 -0.37 12.68 -13.66
C PHE A 162 0.19 14.10 -13.61
N ALA A 163 0.13 14.86 -14.71
CA ALA A 163 0.59 16.24 -14.75
C ALA A 163 -0.24 17.17 -13.86
N VAL A 164 -1.48 16.78 -13.51
CA VAL A 164 -2.37 17.57 -12.66
C VAL A 164 -2.13 17.20 -11.19
N PRO A 165 -1.72 18.13 -10.32
CA PRO A 165 -1.55 17.85 -8.90
C PRO A 165 -2.87 17.39 -8.28
N LEU A 166 -2.87 16.20 -7.63
CA LEU A 166 -4.07 15.53 -7.10
C LEU A 166 -4.94 16.46 -6.26
N LEU A 167 -4.34 17.17 -5.27
CA LEU A 167 -5.10 18.04 -4.38
C LEU A 167 -5.69 19.24 -5.11
N LEU A 168 -4.97 19.84 -6.08
CA LEU A 168 -5.51 20.95 -6.87
C LEU A 168 -6.69 20.50 -7.73
N ALA A 169 -6.57 19.35 -8.39
CA ALA A 169 -7.69 18.77 -9.13
C ALA A 169 -8.90 18.53 -8.21
N ALA A 170 -8.65 17.92 -7.04
CA ALA A 170 -9.72 17.64 -6.08
C ALA A 170 -10.40 18.91 -5.58
N ILE A 171 -9.66 19.98 -5.27
CA ILE A 171 -10.20 21.29 -4.86
C ILE A 171 -11.12 21.85 -5.94
N VAL A 172 -10.67 21.87 -7.20
CA VAL A 172 -11.44 22.43 -8.32
C VAL A 172 -12.74 21.63 -8.51
N PHE A 173 -12.65 20.30 -8.59
CA PHE A 173 -13.83 19.45 -8.77
C PHE A 173 -14.83 19.55 -7.60
N MET A 174 -14.34 19.50 -6.37
CA MET A 174 -15.20 19.62 -5.19
C MET A 174 -15.89 21.00 -5.11
N GLN A 175 -15.25 22.07 -5.61
CA GLN A 175 -15.89 23.38 -5.69
C GLN A 175 -16.89 23.50 -6.84
N MET A 176 -16.59 22.94 -8.01
CA MET A 176 -17.54 22.93 -9.14
C MET A 176 -18.83 22.20 -8.77
N PHE A 177 -18.74 21.11 -8.02
CA PHE A 177 -19.86 20.25 -7.62
C PHE A 177 -20.24 20.40 -6.15
N LYS A 178 -20.06 21.59 -5.58
CA LYS A 178 -20.28 21.83 -4.13
C LYS A 178 -21.65 21.41 -3.59
N GLN A 179 -22.68 21.45 -4.43
CA GLN A 179 -24.05 21.04 -4.07
C GLN A 179 -24.24 19.52 -3.94
N TYR A 180 -23.29 18.73 -4.49
CA TYR A 180 -23.30 17.27 -4.45
C TYR A 180 -22.24 16.70 -3.50
N ARG A 181 -21.67 17.53 -2.62
CA ARG A 181 -20.62 17.08 -1.70
C ARG A 181 -21.15 15.99 -0.78
N ASN A 182 -20.49 14.86 -0.83
CA ASN A 182 -20.70 13.71 0.05
C ASN A 182 -19.46 12.81 -0.03
N ILE A 183 -19.42 11.75 0.78
CA ILE A 183 -18.29 10.81 0.82
C ILE A 183 -17.98 10.20 -0.56
N TRP A 184 -18.99 9.86 -1.35
CA TRP A 184 -18.82 9.24 -2.68
C TRP A 184 -18.19 10.20 -3.68
N MET A 185 -18.52 11.49 -3.59
CA MET A 185 -17.91 12.50 -4.45
C MET A 185 -16.41 12.66 -4.16
N VAL A 186 -16.01 12.63 -2.88
CA VAL A 186 -14.59 12.66 -2.50
C VAL A 186 -13.86 11.42 -3.03
N ILE A 187 -14.43 10.22 -2.85
CA ILE A 187 -13.88 8.97 -3.36
C ILE A 187 -13.73 9.01 -4.88
N LEU A 188 -14.76 9.46 -5.60
CA LEU A 188 -14.75 9.56 -7.06
C LEU A 188 -13.63 10.47 -7.54
N VAL A 189 -13.54 11.67 -6.98
CA VAL A 189 -12.56 12.68 -7.40
C VAL A 189 -11.13 12.22 -7.10
N LEU A 190 -10.87 11.71 -5.90
CA LEU A 190 -9.55 11.17 -5.55
C LEU A 190 -9.19 9.95 -6.42
N SER A 191 -10.17 9.11 -6.75
CA SER A 191 -9.94 7.95 -7.62
C SER A 191 -9.67 8.35 -9.07
N LEU A 192 -10.37 9.38 -9.58
CA LEU A 192 -10.23 9.88 -10.94
C LEU A 192 -8.81 10.36 -11.26
N PHE A 193 -8.10 10.90 -10.27
CA PHE A 193 -6.75 11.42 -10.46
C PHE A 193 -5.67 10.53 -9.81
N GLY A 194 -6.03 9.70 -8.81
CA GLY A 194 -5.07 8.91 -8.02
C GLY A 194 -4.57 7.62 -8.69
N TRP A 195 -5.25 7.09 -9.71
CA TRP A 195 -4.94 5.80 -10.33
C TRP A 195 -3.61 5.76 -11.11
N THR A 196 -3.09 6.90 -11.53
CA THR A 196 -1.97 7.03 -12.46
C THR A 196 -0.68 6.38 -11.97
N GLN A 197 -0.37 6.55 -10.68
CA GLN A 197 0.85 5.98 -10.09
C GLN A 197 0.79 4.45 -10.03
N ILE A 198 -0.35 3.88 -9.63
CA ILE A 198 -0.55 2.42 -9.65
C ILE A 198 -0.46 1.87 -11.08
N ALA A 199 -1.02 2.57 -12.07
CA ALA A 199 -0.92 2.15 -13.46
C ALA A 199 0.54 2.06 -13.92
N ARG A 200 1.37 3.04 -13.59
CA ARG A 200 2.81 3.02 -13.91
C ARG A 200 3.56 1.88 -13.21
N ILE A 201 3.31 1.68 -11.92
CA ILE A 201 3.93 0.60 -11.13
C ILE A 201 3.53 -0.76 -11.72
N THR A 202 2.25 -0.97 -11.96
CA THR A 202 1.72 -2.21 -12.52
C THR A 202 2.29 -2.47 -13.92
N ARG A 203 2.30 -1.45 -14.79
CA ARG A 203 2.89 -1.56 -16.12
C ARG A 203 4.35 -2.01 -16.05
N GLY A 204 5.16 -1.37 -15.21
CA GLY A 204 6.57 -1.73 -15.02
C GLY A 204 6.75 -3.16 -14.52
N SER A 205 5.98 -3.56 -13.51
CA SER A 205 6.01 -4.91 -12.94
C SER A 205 5.60 -5.98 -13.97
N VAL A 206 4.51 -5.74 -14.70
CA VAL A 206 4.03 -6.66 -15.76
C VAL A 206 5.05 -6.79 -16.89
N MET A 207 5.70 -5.70 -17.29
CA MET A 207 6.77 -5.73 -18.32
C MET A 207 7.98 -6.54 -17.85
N SER A 208 8.37 -6.46 -16.59
CA SER A 208 9.44 -7.27 -16.02
C SER A 208 9.06 -8.75 -16.03
N VAL A 209 7.95 -9.11 -15.41
CA VAL A 209 7.50 -10.50 -15.27
C VAL A 209 7.21 -11.17 -16.64
N LYS A 210 6.73 -10.41 -17.63
CA LYS A 210 6.43 -10.90 -18.98
C LYS A 210 7.64 -11.52 -19.67
N ASN A 211 8.85 -11.13 -19.30
CA ASN A 211 10.11 -11.57 -19.91
C ASN A 211 10.80 -12.72 -19.15
N GLU A 212 10.18 -13.22 -18.07
CA GLU A 212 10.70 -14.33 -17.28
C GLU A 212 10.59 -15.67 -18.02
N GLU A 213 11.49 -16.59 -17.69
CA GLU A 213 11.61 -17.90 -18.35
C GLU A 213 10.33 -18.75 -18.23
N PHE A 214 9.67 -18.72 -17.06
CA PHE A 214 8.43 -19.48 -16.88
C PHE A 214 7.27 -18.98 -17.76
N VAL A 215 7.27 -17.70 -18.13
CA VAL A 215 6.29 -17.14 -19.08
C VAL A 215 6.60 -17.65 -20.50
N THR A 216 7.88 -17.75 -20.85
CA THR A 216 8.32 -18.29 -22.13
C THR A 216 7.99 -19.78 -22.23
N ALA A 217 8.20 -20.55 -21.17
CA ALA A 217 7.79 -21.96 -21.10
C ALA A 217 6.27 -22.13 -21.24
N ALA A 218 5.48 -21.29 -20.58
CA ALA A 218 4.01 -21.30 -20.72
C ALA A 218 3.55 -21.00 -22.15
N LYS A 219 4.25 -20.12 -22.88
CA LYS A 219 4.00 -19.89 -24.32
C LYS A 219 4.33 -21.11 -25.16
N ALA A 220 5.47 -21.78 -24.90
CA ALA A 220 5.90 -22.95 -25.63
C ALA A 220 4.94 -24.15 -25.47
N THR A 221 4.27 -24.26 -24.29
CA THR A 221 3.23 -25.29 -24.04
C THR A 221 1.86 -24.93 -24.62
N GLY A 222 1.75 -23.82 -25.37
CA GLY A 222 0.51 -23.44 -26.06
C GLY A 222 -0.54 -22.74 -25.18
N ALA A 223 -0.16 -22.20 -24.02
CA ALA A 223 -1.09 -21.44 -23.18
C ALA A 223 -1.60 -20.18 -23.89
N SER A 224 -2.90 -19.89 -23.80
CA SER A 224 -3.50 -18.69 -24.39
C SER A 224 -2.97 -17.41 -23.74
N ARG A 225 -2.96 -16.29 -24.49
CA ARG A 225 -2.46 -14.99 -24.00
C ARG A 225 -3.13 -14.55 -22.71
N TRP A 226 -4.45 -14.68 -22.61
CA TRP A 226 -5.21 -14.31 -21.41
C TRP A 226 -4.91 -15.21 -20.23
N ARG A 227 -4.72 -16.51 -20.46
CA ARG A 227 -4.33 -17.46 -19.42
C ARG A 227 -2.94 -17.11 -18.88
N ILE A 228 -2.00 -16.78 -19.75
CA ILE A 228 -0.65 -16.33 -19.36
C ILE A 228 -0.75 -15.05 -18.50
N LEU A 229 -1.54 -14.05 -18.92
CA LEU A 229 -1.70 -12.81 -18.17
C LEU A 229 -2.29 -13.07 -16.78
N LEU A 230 -3.44 -13.74 -16.70
CA LEU A 230 -4.21 -13.87 -15.46
C LEU A 230 -3.61 -14.86 -14.48
N SER A 231 -3.02 -15.98 -14.98
CA SER A 231 -2.54 -17.07 -14.11
C SER A 231 -1.04 -17.03 -13.84
N HIS A 232 -0.25 -16.35 -14.66
CA HIS A 232 1.20 -16.32 -14.52
C HIS A 232 1.74 -14.92 -14.27
N ILE A 233 1.31 -13.90 -15.04
CA ILE A 233 1.92 -12.56 -14.95
C ILE A 233 1.32 -11.76 -13.79
N ILE A 234 0.00 -11.61 -13.72
CA ILE A 234 -0.65 -10.79 -12.68
C ILE A 234 -0.26 -11.26 -11.27
N PRO A 235 -0.37 -12.57 -10.90
CA PRO A 235 -0.02 -13.00 -9.55
C PRO A 235 1.43 -12.70 -9.16
N ASN A 236 2.36 -12.82 -10.12
CA ASN A 236 3.78 -12.53 -9.89
C ASN A 236 4.13 -11.03 -9.94
N SER A 237 3.21 -10.19 -10.45
CA SER A 237 3.35 -8.74 -10.49
C SER A 237 2.71 -8.03 -9.29
N MET A 238 2.04 -8.76 -8.38
CA MET A 238 1.25 -8.16 -7.29
C MET A 238 2.07 -7.50 -6.19
N ALA A 239 3.28 -7.97 -5.92
CA ALA A 239 4.07 -7.50 -4.79
C ALA A 239 4.24 -5.96 -4.76
N PRO A 240 4.76 -5.29 -5.80
CA PRO A 240 4.90 -3.83 -5.79
C PRO A 240 3.56 -3.09 -5.79
N ILE A 241 2.49 -3.70 -6.32
CA ILE A 241 1.15 -3.12 -6.32
C ILE A 241 0.59 -3.08 -4.90
N ILE A 242 0.69 -4.20 -4.16
CA ILE A 242 0.22 -4.30 -2.76
C ILE A 242 0.97 -3.33 -1.87
N VAL A 243 2.30 -3.28 -2.00
CA VAL A 243 3.15 -2.35 -1.25
C VAL A 243 2.70 -0.91 -1.48
N TYR A 244 2.53 -0.51 -2.73
CA TYR A 244 2.10 0.86 -3.02
C TYR A 244 0.67 1.13 -2.54
N ALA A 245 -0.25 0.18 -2.71
CA ALA A 245 -1.64 0.32 -2.27
C ALA A 245 -1.74 0.59 -0.76
N THR A 246 -0.89 -0.07 0.04
CA THR A 246 -0.87 0.12 1.50
C THR A 246 -0.43 1.53 1.87
N VAL A 247 0.61 2.05 1.23
CA VAL A 247 1.09 3.44 1.44
C VAL A 247 0.08 4.45 0.89
N ALA A 248 -0.50 4.19 -0.27
CA ALA A 248 -1.49 5.06 -0.92
C ALA A 248 -2.74 5.24 -0.05
N LEU A 249 -3.15 4.20 0.69
CA LEU A 249 -4.29 4.27 1.61
C LEU A 249 -4.09 5.38 2.65
N GLY A 250 -2.93 5.40 3.32
CA GLY A 250 -2.57 6.48 4.24
C GLY A 250 -2.58 7.85 3.56
N SER A 251 -2.05 7.94 2.33
CA SER A 251 -2.03 9.18 1.56
C SER A 251 -3.42 9.68 1.20
N PHE A 252 -4.38 8.81 0.88
CA PHE A 252 -5.76 9.21 0.58
C PHE A 252 -6.53 9.63 1.83
N ILE A 253 -6.25 9.05 3.01
CA ILE A 253 -6.78 9.54 4.28
C ILE A 253 -6.30 10.98 4.54
N VAL A 254 -5.00 11.25 4.31
CA VAL A 254 -4.45 12.62 4.44
C VAL A 254 -5.06 13.55 3.42
N ALA A 255 -5.30 13.11 2.19
CA ALA A 255 -5.91 13.92 1.14
C ALA A 255 -7.36 14.31 1.50
N GLU A 256 -8.17 13.36 2.00
CA GLU A 256 -9.52 13.65 2.53
C GLU A 256 -9.46 14.66 3.66
N ALA A 257 -8.60 14.39 4.66
CA ALA A 257 -8.47 15.28 5.81
C ALA A 257 -8.01 16.69 5.40
N SER A 258 -7.14 16.81 4.40
CA SER A 258 -6.70 18.10 3.85
C SER A 258 -7.85 18.86 3.17
N LEU A 259 -8.65 18.17 2.36
CA LEU A 259 -9.83 18.77 1.72
C LEU A 259 -10.87 19.23 2.76
N SER A 260 -11.15 18.39 3.75
CA SER A 260 -12.09 18.68 4.83
C SER A 260 -11.56 19.80 5.73
N PHE A 261 -10.25 19.83 6.04
CA PHE A 261 -9.59 20.92 6.76
C PHE A 261 -9.73 22.28 6.04
N MET A 262 -9.66 22.29 4.71
CA MET A 262 -9.86 23.48 3.89
C MET A 262 -11.34 23.87 3.74
N GLY A 263 -12.28 23.10 4.30
CA GLY A 263 -13.74 23.32 4.17
C GLY A 263 -14.31 22.98 2.80
N ILE A 264 -13.54 22.24 1.99
CA ILE A 264 -13.89 21.86 0.61
C ILE A 264 -14.24 20.37 0.50
N GLY A 265 -13.89 19.56 1.50
CA GLY A 265 -14.11 18.12 1.55
C GLY A 265 -15.57 17.73 1.83
N LEU A 266 -15.77 16.96 2.87
CA LEU A 266 -17.10 16.52 3.31
C LEU A 266 -17.96 17.69 3.77
N PRO A 267 -19.31 17.59 3.69
CA PRO A 267 -20.20 18.59 4.23
C PRO A 267 -20.04 18.67 5.76
N THR A 268 -20.39 19.82 6.33
CA THR A 268 -20.27 20.06 7.79
C THR A 268 -21.17 19.19 8.64
N THR A 269 -22.15 18.54 8.03
CA THR A 269 -23.01 17.54 8.66
C THR A 269 -22.33 16.22 8.92
N ASP A 270 -21.29 15.93 8.14
CA ASP A 270 -20.55 14.67 8.24
C ASP A 270 -19.35 14.85 9.17
N VAL A 271 -19.25 13.97 10.17
CA VAL A 271 -18.13 13.99 11.11
C VAL A 271 -16.94 13.29 10.47
N SER A 272 -15.82 14.01 10.36
CA SER A 272 -14.52 13.46 9.94
C SER A 272 -13.38 14.08 10.75
N TRP A 273 -12.27 13.39 10.85
CA TRP A 273 -11.09 13.93 11.56
C TRP A 273 -10.61 15.25 10.96
N GLY A 274 -10.61 15.37 9.63
CA GLY A 274 -10.19 16.59 8.94
C GLY A 274 -11.11 17.79 9.23
N ALA A 275 -12.42 17.57 9.26
CA ALA A 275 -13.40 18.59 9.59
C ALA A 275 -13.27 19.05 11.06
N ASP A 276 -13.07 18.09 11.98
CA ASP A 276 -12.89 18.41 13.41
C ASP A 276 -11.59 19.18 13.67
N ILE A 277 -10.49 18.82 13.01
CA ILE A 277 -9.22 19.58 13.07
C ILE A 277 -9.43 21.01 12.54
N SER A 278 -10.17 21.16 11.43
CA SER A 278 -10.46 22.48 10.86
C SER A 278 -11.25 23.39 11.84
N GLN A 279 -12.24 22.83 12.51
CA GLN A 279 -13.03 23.58 13.48
C GLN A 279 -12.22 23.91 14.75
N ALA A 280 -11.47 22.95 15.26
CA ALA A 280 -10.69 23.09 16.49
C ALA A 280 -9.57 24.15 16.40
N ARG A 281 -9.05 24.45 15.19
CA ARG A 281 -8.00 25.47 14.99
C ARG A 281 -8.40 26.87 15.51
N LEU A 282 -9.67 27.18 15.50
CA LEU A 282 -10.17 28.50 15.91
C LEU A 282 -9.98 28.73 17.41
N ASN A 283 -10.02 27.67 18.22
CA ASN A 283 -9.90 27.70 19.67
C ASN A 283 -8.60 27.08 20.20
N LEU A 284 -7.56 26.98 19.34
CA LEU A 284 -6.30 26.28 19.64
C LEU A 284 -5.60 26.82 20.91
N ARG A 285 -5.72 28.14 21.18
CA ARG A 285 -5.09 28.79 22.34
C ARG A 285 -5.81 28.47 23.64
N GLU A 286 -7.12 28.33 23.59
CA GLU A 286 -7.97 28.14 24.76
C GLU A 286 -8.14 26.66 25.12
N ALA A 287 -8.29 25.80 24.08
CA ALA A 287 -8.55 24.38 24.23
C ALA A 287 -7.76 23.53 23.21
N PRO A 288 -6.42 23.41 23.35
CA PRO A 288 -5.58 22.69 22.39
C PRO A 288 -5.95 21.20 22.27
N MET A 289 -6.53 20.61 23.30
CA MET A 289 -6.91 19.18 23.30
C MET A 289 -8.04 18.87 22.31
N VAL A 290 -8.92 19.83 21.99
CA VAL A 290 -9.97 19.65 20.98
C VAL A 290 -9.37 19.32 19.61
N LEU A 291 -8.24 19.92 19.27
CA LEU A 291 -7.49 19.62 18.04
C LEU A 291 -6.64 18.36 18.18
N PHE A 292 -6.01 18.16 19.35
CA PHE A 292 -5.04 17.11 19.58
C PHE A 292 -5.62 15.71 19.35
N TYR A 293 -6.81 15.40 19.87
CA TYR A 293 -7.40 14.07 19.78
C TYR A 293 -7.70 13.63 18.33
N PRO A 294 -8.42 14.40 17.50
CA PRO A 294 -8.67 14.00 16.11
C PRO A 294 -7.37 14.00 15.28
N ALA A 295 -6.42 14.92 15.55
CA ALA A 295 -5.13 14.94 14.88
C ALA A 295 -4.28 13.70 15.21
N MET A 296 -4.27 13.26 16.47
CA MET A 296 -3.57 12.04 16.88
C MET A 296 -4.21 10.78 16.27
N ALA A 297 -5.54 10.70 16.25
CA ALA A 297 -6.24 9.59 15.61
C ALA A 297 -5.89 9.49 14.12
N LEU A 298 -5.90 10.61 13.41
CA LEU A 298 -5.48 10.71 12.02
C LEU A 298 -4.01 10.28 11.85
N ALA A 299 -3.10 10.88 12.63
CA ALA A 299 -1.66 10.65 12.52
C ALA A 299 -1.29 9.19 12.81
N LEU A 300 -1.82 8.60 13.89
CA LEU A 300 -1.55 7.20 14.24
C LEU A 300 -2.09 6.24 13.17
N THR A 301 -3.28 6.50 12.64
CA THR A 301 -3.86 5.67 11.58
C THR A 301 -3.01 5.74 10.30
N VAL A 302 -2.66 6.92 9.85
CA VAL A 302 -1.85 7.13 8.64
C VAL A 302 -0.46 6.51 8.81
N LEU A 303 0.21 6.78 9.94
CA LEU A 303 1.54 6.22 10.24
C LEU A 303 1.50 4.69 10.24
N SER A 304 0.44 4.09 10.78
CA SER A 304 0.29 2.64 10.80
C SER A 304 0.15 2.04 9.39
N PHE A 305 -0.60 2.69 8.48
CA PHE A 305 -0.69 2.23 7.10
C PHE A 305 0.65 2.37 6.36
N ILE A 306 1.39 3.47 6.56
CA ILE A 306 2.72 3.67 5.96
C ILE A 306 3.69 2.60 6.50
N THR A 307 3.77 2.42 7.83
CA THR A 307 4.64 1.42 8.46
C THR A 307 4.30 -0.01 8.00
N MET A 308 3.01 -0.31 7.84
CA MET A 308 2.56 -1.59 7.28
C MET A 308 3.06 -1.77 5.85
N GLY A 309 2.94 -0.74 5.00
CA GLY A 309 3.44 -0.77 3.63
C GLY A 309 4.95 -1.01 3.55
N ASP A 310 5.72 -0.34 4.39
CA ASP A 310 7.17 -0.53 4.48
C ASP A 310 7.53 -1.95 4.96
N ALA A 311 6.84 -2.46 5.99
CA ALA A 311 7.04 -3.82 6.48
C ALA A 311 6.75 -4.87 5.39
N VAL A 312 5.67 -4.69 4.63
CA VAL A 312 5.30 -5.58 3.51
C VAL A 312 6.34 -5.48 2.38
N ARG A 313 6.81 -4.27 2.06
CA ARG A 313 7.85 -4.05 1.06
C ARG A 313 9.13 -4.81 1.41
N GLU A 314 9.64 -4.65 2.63
CA GLU A 314 10.87 -5.32 3.07
C GLU A 314 10.71 -6.84 3.16
N ALA A 315 9.52 -7.34 3.49
CA ALA A 315 9.27 -8.78 3.54
C ALA A 315 9.20 -9.43 2.16
N LEU A 316 8.80 -8.66 1.14
CA LEU A 316 8.69 -9.09 -0.25
C LEU A 316 9.98 -8.82 -1.07
N ASP A 317 10.97 -8.11 -0.48
CA ASP A 317 12.25 -7.85 -1.15
C ASP A 317 13.17 -9.08 -1.07
N PRO A 318 13.49 -9.74 -2.20
CA PRO A 318 14.37 -10.91 -2.20
C PRO A 318 15.82 -10.58 -1.81
N LYS A 319 16.22 -9.30 -1.87
CA LYS A 319 17.59 -8.84 -1.52
C LYS A 319 17.77 -8.55 -0.03
N ALA A 320 16.73 -8.55 0.77
CA ALA A 320 16.82 -8.35 2.22
C ALA A 320 17.43 -9.55 2.99
N LYS A 321 17.83 -10.62 2.27
CA LYS A 321 18.60 -11.76 2.83
C LYS A 321 20.11 -11.44 2.75
N LYS A 322 20.59 -10.55 3.68
CA LYS A 322 22.02 -10.50 4.04
C LYS A 322 22.14 -10.57 5.55
#